data_1f2ae0c74d7711d7f6950ba75e2b2338
#
_entry.id   1f2ae0c74d7711d7f6950ba75e2b2338
#
_cell.length_a   1.000
_cell.length_b   1.000
_cell.length_c   1.000
_cell.angle_alpha   90.00
_cell.angle_beta   90.00
_cell.angle_gamma   90.00
#
_symmetry.space_group_name_H-M   'P 1'
#
loop_
_entity.id
_entity.type
_entity.pdbx_description
1 polymer ?
#
loop_
_entity_poly.entity_id
_entity_poly.type
_entity_poly.pdbx_seq_one_letter_code
_entity_poly.pdbx_strand_id
1 'polypeptide(L)'
;MISVIVPAYNVEKTIKRTLDSILKQTYSELEVVVIDDGSTDHTGKIIDWYQKKYPKKIRVFHVPNEGVTAARMRGVRAAKGTWIGFVDGDDEIDPDMYEKLLKNALKYHADISHCGYQMQFSDGRIHYFYNTGILVKQEKTEGVKELLSGE
;
A
#
# COMPACT_ATOMS: atom_id res chain seq x y z
N MET A 1 5.53 -14.12 -2.46
CA MET A 1 5.86 -12.72 -2.87
C MET A 1 4.64 -11.84 -2.70
N ILE A 2 4.81 -10.61 -2.24
CA ILE A 2 3.74 -9.60 -2.12
C ILE A 2 3.95 -8.56 -3.22
N SER A 3 2.87 -8.19 -3.94
CA SER A 3 2.85 -7.03 -4.83
C SER A 3 2.22 -5.84 -4.08
N VAL A 4 3.01 -4.81 -3.82
CA VAL A 4 2.55 -3.58 -3.19
C VAL A 4 2.15 -2.59 -4.28
N ILE A 5 0.87 -2.28 -4.37
CA ILE A 5 0.31 -1.37 -5.36
C ILE A 5 0.25 0.03 -4.76
N VAL A 6 0.86 0.98 -5.46
CA VAL A 6 0.92 2.38 -5.05
C VAL A 6 0.27 3.25 -6.12
N PRO A 7 -1.00 3.63 -5.97
CA PRO A 7 -1.59 4.67 -6.80
C PRO A 7 -0.96 6.01 -6.46
N ALA A 8 -0.62 6.81 -7.46
CA ALA A 8 0.02 8.10 -7.30
C ALA A 8 -0.62 9.14 -8.24
N TYR A 9 -1.05 10.28 -7.69
CA TYR A 9 -1.54 11.42 -8.44
C TYR A 9 -1.21 12.71 -7.70
N ASN A 10 -0.29 13.51 -8.25
CA ASN A 10 0.14 14.79 -7.69
C ASN A 10 0.59 14.69 -6.21
N VAL A 11 1.46 13.72 -5.93
CA VAL A 11 1.99 13.41 -4.60
C VAL A 11 3.50 13.66 -4.48
N GLU A 12 4.04 14.64 -5.21
CA GLU A 12 5.48 14.93 -5.24
C GLU A 12 6.09 15.16 -3.86
N LYS A 13 5.29 15.67 -2.89
CA LYS A 13 5.74 15.97 -1.52
C LYS A 13 5.86 14.75 -0.63
N THR A 14 5.15 13.68 -0.95
CA THR A 14 4.97 12.51 -0.06
C THR A 14 5.51 11.21 -0.65
N ILE A 15 5.41 11.01 -1.96
CA ILE A 15 5.74 9.75 -2.64
C ILE A 15 7.13 9.20 -2.30
N LYS A 16 8.09 10.06 -2.05
CA LYS A 16 9.44 9.64 -1.64
C LYS A 16 9.40 8.88 -0.32
N ARG A 17 8.75 9.45 0.72
CA ARG A 17 8.67 8.81 2.04
C ARG A 17 7.87 7.51 1.98
N THR A 18 6.80 7.48 1.16
CA THR A 18 6.01 6.28 0.91
C THR A 18 6.88 5.15 0.35
N LEU A 19 7.58 5.40 -0.76
CA LEU A 19 8.45 4.38 -1.38
C LEU A 19 9.60 3.95 -0.47
N ASP A 20 10.21 4.89 0.28
CA ASP A 20 11.25 4.59 1.25
C ASP A 20 10.74 3.67 2.37
N SER A 21 9.50 3.86 2.86
CA SER A 21 8.91 3.01 3.91
C SER A 21 8.62 1.59 3.40
N ILE A 22 8.17 1.46 2.16
CA ILE A 22 7.97 0.15 1.52
C ILE A 22 9.30 -0.57 1.28
N LEU A 23 10.32 0.13 0.83
CA LEU A 23 11.65 -0.44 0.59
C LEU A 23 12.38 -0.87 1.87
N LYS A 24 12.00 -0.30 3.04
CA LYS A 24 12.54 -0.65 4.37
C LYS A 24 11.82 -1.82 5.03
N GLN A 25 10.83 -2.44 4.38
CA GLN A 25 10.13 -3.58 4.96
C GLN A 25 11.08 -4.73 5.30
N THR A 26 10.88 -5.35 6.47
CA THR A 26 11.63 -6.53 6.91
C THR A 26 11.37 -7.74 6.04
N TYR A 27 10.17 -7.85 5.48
CA TYR A 27 9.83 -8.86 4.48
C TYR A 27 10.41 -8.48 3.12
N SER A 28 11.41 -9.22 2.64
CA SER A 28 12.21 -8.87 1.46
C SER A 28 11.59 -9.28 0.11
N GLU A 29 10.70 -10.31 0.11
CA GLU A 29 10.10 -10.84 -1.12
C GLU A 29 8.87 -10.02 -1.54
N LEU A 30 9.11 -8.76 -1.91
CA LEU A 30 8.08 -7.85 -2.39
C LEU A 30 8.51 -7.15 -3.69
N GLU A 31 7.53 -6.85 -4.52
CA GLU A 31 7.63 -5.89 -5.63
C GLU A 31 6.73 -4.69 -5.34
N VAL A 32 7.08 -3.54 -5.89
CA VAL A 32 6.28 -2.31 -5.82
C VAL A 32 5.79 -2.00 -7.23
N VAL A 33 4.49 -1.88 -7.38
CA VAL A 33 3.83 -1.52 -8.64
C VAL A 33 3.24 -0.12 -8.48
N VAL A 34 3.92 0.89 -9.01
CA VAL A 34 3.47 2.28 -8.94
C VAL A 34 2.65 2.61 -10.18
N ILE A 35 1.46 3.12 -9.97
CA ILE A 35 0.59 3.61 -11.05
C ILE A 35 0.47 5.13 -10.93
N ASP A 36 1.15 5.85 -11.81
CA ASP A 36 1.02 7.29 -11.96
C ASP A 36 -0.22 7.61 -12.78
N ASP A 37 -1.26 8.05 -12.11
CA ASP A 37 -2.58 8.33 -12.69
C ASP A 37 -2.64 9.74 -13.32
N GLY A 38 -1.67 10.02 -14.21
CA GLY A 38 -1.62 11.26 -14.97
C GLY A 38 -1.18 12.47 -14.14
N SER A 39 -0.18 12.31 -13.26
CA SER A 39 0.36 13.43 -12.47
C SER A 39 0.90 14.55 -13.35
N THR A 40 0.66 15.78 -12.94
CA THR A 40 1.12 17.01 -13.61
C THR A 40 2.25 17.73 -12.86
N ASP A 41 2.55 17.29 -11.63
CA ASP A 41 3.66 17.77 -10.81
C ASP A 41 4.94 16.92 -11.03
N HIS A 42 5.90 16.96 -10.10
CA HIS A 42 7.14 16.17 -10.23
C HIS A 42 7.01 14.69 -9.80
N THR A 43 5.81 14.22 -9.46
CA THR A 43 5.59 12.81 -9.05
C THR A 43 6.19 11.84 -10.06
N GLY A 44 5.88 11.97 -11.35
CA GLY A 44 6.39 11.10 -12.41
C GLY A 44 7.91 11.02 -12.44
N LYS A 45 8.60 12.16 -12.34
CA LYS A 45 10.08 12.20 -12.33
C LYS A 45 10.67 11.48 -11.10
N ILE A 46 10.03 11.63 -9.94
CA ILE A 46 10.48 10.99 -8.69
C ILE A 46 10.36 9.47 -8.80
N ILE A 47 9.21 8.96 -9.22
CA ILE A 47 8.99 7.52 -9.32
C ILE A 47 9.86 6.87 -10.39
N ASP A 48 10.12 7.53 -11.51
CA ASP A 48 11.07 7.09 -12.53
C ASP A 48 12.49 6.93 -12.00
N TRP A 49 12.91 7.88 -11.16
CA TRP A 49 14.21 7.80 -10.48
C TRP A 49 14.27 6.57 -9.56
N TYR A 50 13.20 6.29 -8.81
CA TYR A 50 13.11 5.08 -7.97
C TYR A 50 13.15 3.80 -8.80
N GLN A 51 12.42 3.72 -9.92
CA GLN A 51 12.47 2.58 -10.82
C GLN A 51 13.89 2.33 -11.37
N LYS A 52 14.59 3.40 -11.80
CA LYS A 52 15.98 3.29 -12.27
C LYS A 52 16.93 2.81 -11.16
N LYS A 53 16.72 3.25 -9.93
CA LYS A 53 17.55 2.87 -8.78
C LYS A 53 17.26 1.45 -8.28
N TYR A 54 16.02 1.00 -8.38
CA TYR A 54 15.57 -0.30 -7.88
C TYR A 54 14.84 -1.13 -8.96
N PRO A 55 15.46 -1.39 -10.13
CA PRO A 55 14.77 -1.96 -11.30
C PRO A 55 14.23 -3.38 -11.09
N LYS A 56 14.74 -4.10 -10.10
CA LYS A 56 14.27 -5.45 -9.74
C LYS A 56 13.08 -5.44 -8.76
N LYS A 57 12.85 -4.30 -8.11
CA LYS A 57 11.82 -4.17 -7.07
C LYS A 57 10.67 -3.26 -7.46
N ILE A 58 10.93 -2.20 -8.24
CA ILE A 58 9.94 -1.17 -8.57
C ILE A 58 9.62 -1.19 -10.07
N ARG A 59 8.33 -1.21 -10.35
CA ARG A 59 7.79 -1.07 -11.71
C ARG A 59 6.81 0.09 -11.72
N VAL A 60 6.97 0.99 -12.70
CA VAL A 60 6.17 2.20 -12.84
C VAL A 60 5.35 2.13 -14.12
N PHE A 61 4.12 2.57 -14.06
CA PHE A 61 3.21 2.72 -15.18
C PHE A 61 2.61 4.13 -15.16
N HIS A 62 2.84 4.90 -16.21
CA HIS A 62 2.21 6.19 -16.43
C HIS A 62 0.95 6.01 -17.26
N VAL A 63 -0.18 6.48 -16.77
CA VAL A 63 -1.47 6.33 -17.42
C VAL A 63 -2.23 7.66 -17.44
N PRO A 64 -3.18 7.87 -18.36
CA PRO A 64 -4.11 8.98 -18.26
C PRO A 64 -4.89 8.91 -16.94
N ASN A 65 -5.24 10.09 -16.38
CA ASN A 65 -6.00 10.14 -15.14
C ASN A 65 -7.41 9.56 -15.32
N GLU A 66 -7.68 8.48 -14.60
CA GLU A 66 -8.98 7.79 -14.55
C GLU A 66 -9.45 7.55 -13.11
N GLY A 67 -8.73 8.10 -12.12
CA GLY A 67 -9.04 8.02 -10.71
C GLY A 67 -8.45 6.81 -9.99
N VAL A 68 -8.39 6.92 -8.66
CA VAL A 68 -7.68 5.98 -7.77
C VAL A 68 -8.14 4.53 -7.93
N THR A 69 -9.43 4.30 -8.15
CA THR A 69 -9.97 2.94 -8.33
C THR A 69 -9.41 2.31 -9.62
N ALA A 70 -9.38 3.05 -10.72
CA ALA A 70 -8.80 2.57 -11.97
C ALA A 70 -7.29 2.31 -11.83
N ALA A 71 -6.57 3.21 -11.16
CA ALA A 71 -5.16 3.04 -10.86
C ALA A 71 -4.89 1.76 -10.04
N ARG A 72 -5.65 1.54 -8.94
CA ARG A 72 -5.55 0.31 -8.14
C ARG A 72 -5.81 -0.94 -8.98
N MET A 73 -6.87 -0.96 -9.80
CA MET A 73 -7.19 -2.10 -10.67
C MET A 73 -6.10 -2.38 -11.72
N ARG A 74 -5.49 -1.33 -12.28
CA ARG A 74 -4.33 -1.49 -13.19
C ARG A 74 -3.15 -2.12 -12.46
N GLY A 75 -2.87 -1.68 -11.23
CA GLY A 75 -1.85 -2.25 -10.37
C GLY A 75 -2.09 -3.73 -10.09
N VAL A 76 -3.33 -4.12 -9.73
CA VAL A 76 -3.70 -5.54 -9.53
C VAL A 76 -3.44 -6.38 -10.77
N ARG A 77 -3.82 -5.88 -11.96
CA ARG A 77 -3.58 -6.61 -13.22
C ARG A 77 -2.09 -6.74 -13.55
N ALA A 78 -1.26 -5.79 -13.12
CA ALA A 78 0.19 -5.81 -13.33
C ALA A 78 0.95 -6.61 -12.28
N ALA A 79 0.32 -6.92 -11.14
CA ALA A 79 0.92 -7.63 -10.01
C ALA A 79 1.37 -9.05 -10.41
N LYS A 80 2.51 -9.49 -9.83
CA LYS A 80 3.08 -10.83 -10.01
C LYS A 80 3.07 -11.64 -8.72
N GLY A 81 2.82 -10.98 -7.58
CA GLY A 81 2.78 -11.60 -6.27
C GLY A 81 1.50 -12.41 -6.05
N THR A 82 1.59 -13.41 -5.19
CA THR A 82 0.46 -14.20 -4.72
C THR A 82 -0.44 -13.39 -3.78
N TRP A 83 0.16 -12.40 -3.10
CA TRP A 83 -0.52 -11.49 -2.19
C TRP A 83 -0.47 -10.08 -2.75
N ILE A 84 -1.55 -9.33 -2.54
CA ILE A 84 -1.67 -7.94 -2.96
C ILE A 84 -1.75 -7.08 -1.70
N GLY A 85 -0.95 -6.02 -1.66
CA GLY A 85 -1.07 -4.95 -0.67
C GLY A 85 -1.30 -3.61 -1.36
N PHE A 86 -1.96 -2.69 -0.67
CA PHE A 86 -2.17 -1.32 -1.13
C PHE A 86 -1.51 -0.35 -0.15
N VAL A 87 -0.85 0.68 -0.68
CA VAL A 87 -0.31 1.81 0.06
C VAL A 87 -0.53 3.04 -0.79
N ASP A 88 -1.27 4.02 -0.31
CA ASP A 88 -1.50 5.25 -1.06
C ASP A 88 -0.21 6.10 -1.11
N GLY A 89 -0.05 6.89 -2.18
CA GLY A 89 1.20 7.61 -2.46
C GLY A 89 1.56 8.72 -1.46
N ASP A 90 0.73 8.94 -0.46
CA ASP A 90 0.91 9.87 0.66
C ASP A 90 1.01 9.21 2.04
N ASP A 91 0.92 7.87 2.09
CA ASP A 91 1.01 7.09 3.33
C ASP A 91 2.43 6.57 3.61
N GLU A 92 2.69 6.22 4.87
CA GLU A 92 3.87 5.50 5.34
C GLU A 92 3.45 4.25 6.09
N ILE A 93 4.26 3.20 5.99
CA ILE A 93 4.02 1.93 6.65
C ILE A 93 5.15 1.57 7.61
N ASP A 94 4.80 0.93 8.73
CA ASP A 94 5.77 0.43 9.70
C ASP A 94 6.67 -0.64 9.06
N PRO A 95 7.96 -0.70 9.45
CA PRO A 95 8.94 -1.59 8.80
C PRO A 95 8.58 -3.08 8.80
N ASP A 96 7.81 -3.55 9.76
CA ASP A 96 7.44 -4.96 9.93
C ASP A 96 5.98 -5.27 9.55
N MET A 97 5.27 -4.28 8.95
CA MET A 97 3.84 -4.41 8.65
C MET A 97 3.54 -5.63 7.76
N TYR A 98 4.17 -5.73 6.61
CA TYR A 98 3.90 -6.85 5.68
C TYR A 98 4.35 -8.20 6.23
N GLU A 99 5.42 -8.26 7.00
CA GLU A 99 5.85 -9.49 7.67
C GLU A 99 4.78 -9.99 8.65
N LYS A 100 4.26 -9.09 9.49
CA LYS A 100 3.20 -9.39 10.46
C LYS A 100 1.89 -9.81 9.79
N LEU A 101 1.46 -9.03 8.78
CA LEU A 101 0.23 -9.30 8.04
C LEU A 101 0.29 -10.66 7.34
N LEU A 102 1.38 -10.95 6.62
CA LEU A 102 1.55 -12.23 5.94
C LEU A 102 1.61 -13.40 6.93
N LYS A 103 2.37 -13.25 8.02
CA LYS A 103 2.45 -14.26 9.08
C LYS A 103 1.07 -14.60 9.65
N ASN A 104 0.23 -13.58 9.90
CA ASN A 104 -1.12 -13.78 10.40
C ASN A 104 -2.00 -14.46 9.34
N ALA A 105 -1.98 -13.98 8.09
CA ALA A 105 -2.74 -14.60 7.00
C ALA A 105 -2.43 -16.10 6.86
N LEU A 106 -1.16 -16.46 6.84
CA LEU A 106 -0.73 -17.86 6.72
C LEU A 106 -1.10 -18.68 7.95
N LYS A 107 -0.88 -18.14 9.16
CA LYS A 107 -1.18 -18.84 10.41
C LYS A 107 -2.67 -19.18 10.58
N TYR A 108 -3.53 -18.29 10.13
CA TYR A 108 -4.98 -18.41 10.31
C TYR A 108 -5.73 -18.82 9.03
N HIS A 109 -4.99 -19.12 7.95
CA HIS A 109 -5.56 -19.45 6.63
C HIS A 109 -6.55 -18.38 6.15
N ALA A 110 -6.21 -17.11 6.38
CA ALA A 110 -7.06 -15.98 6.03
C ALA A 110 -6.76 -15.46 4.62
N ASP A 111 -7.79 -15.13 3.87
CA ASP A 111 -7.67 -14.51 2.54
C ASP A 111 -7.34 -13.02 2.63
N ILE A 112 -7.70 -12.37 3.75
CA ILE A 112 -7.46 -10.95 4.02
C ILE A 112 -6.80 -10.82 5.40
N SER A 113 -5.77 -9.99 5.48
CA SER A 113 -5.15 -9.57 6.74
C SER A 113 -4.95 -8.07 6.68
N HIS A 114 -5.42 -7.37 7.69
CA HIS A 114 -5.28 -5.92 7.79
C HIS A 114 -4.78 -5.51 9.19
N CYS A 115 -4.32 -4.27 9.32
CA CYS A 115 -3.89 -3.69 10.58
C CYS A 115 -4.59 -2.35 10.80
N GLY A 116 -4.47 -1.83 12.01
CA GLY A 116 -4.86 -0.46 12.31
C GLY A 116 -3.97 0.56 11.60
N TYR A 117 -4.40 1.81 11.60
CA TYR A 117 -3.65 2.94 11.08
C TYR A 117 -3.75 4.15 12.01
N GLN A 118 -2.89 5.11 11.80
CA GLN A 118 -2.95 6.41 12.48
C GLN A 118 -3.04 7.53 11.46
N MET A 119 -3.82 8.55 11.79
CA MET A 119 -3.83 9.81 11.04
C MET A 119 -3.02 10.86 11.82
N GLN A 120 -2.02 11.43 11.17
CA GLN A 120 -1.22 12.52 11.71
C GLN A 120 -1.66 13.83 11.07
N PHE A 121 -2.12 14.77 11.87
CA PHE A 121 -2.56 16.08 11.43
C PHE A 121 -1.42 17.09 11.43
N SER A 122 -1.54 18.13 10.61
CA SER A 122 -0.54 19.20 10.51
C SER A 122 -0.31 19.99 11.82
N ASP A 123 -1.27 19.97 12.73
CA ASP A 123 -1.18 20.58 14.08
C ASP A 123 -0.51 19.65 15.12
N GLY A 124 -0.03 18.48 14.69
CA GLY A 124 0.66 17.51 15.55
C GLY A 124 -0.26 16.53 16.28
N ARG A 125 -1.58 16.63 16.12
CA ARG A 125 -2.51 15.62 16.67
C ARG A 125 -2.36 14.32 15.95
N ILE A 126 -2.50 13.19 16.69
CA ILE A 126 -2.50 11.83 16.14
C ILE A 126 -3.79 11.14 16.59
N HIS A 127 -4.53 10.60 15.63
CA HIS A 127 -5.66 9.73 15.89
C HIS A 127 -5.32 8.30 15.46
N TYR A 128 -5.64 7.34 16.31
CA TYR A 128 -5.43 5.91 16.07
C TYR A 128 -6.76 5.25 15.72
N PHE A 129 -6.74 4.43 14.67
CA PHE A 129 -7.89 3.65 14.21
C PHE A 129 -7.55 2.16 14.27
N TYR A 130 -8.47 1.33 14.79
CA TYR A 130 -8.29 -0.12 14.97
C TYR A 130 -7.06 -0.51 15.79
N ASN A 131 -6.57 0.38 16.66
CA ASN A 131 -5.41 0.12 17.52
C ASN A 131 -5.86 -0.52 18.84
N THR A 132 -6.51 -1.67 18.76
CA THR A 132 -7.04 -2.38 19.94
C THR A 132 -5.97 -3.25 20.64
N GLY A 133 -4.84 -3.52 19.98
CA GLY A 133 -3.85 -4.49 20.43
C GLY A 133 -4.34 -5.95 20.39
N ILE A 134 -5.53 -6.19 19.87
CA ILE A 134 -6.18 -7.51 19.82
C ILE A 134 -6.20 -8.00 18.36
N LEU A 135 -5.84 -9.27 18.15
CA LEU A 135 -6.05 -9.94 16.88
C LEU A 135 -7.47 -10.47 16.83
N VAL A 136 -8.26 -9.97 15.88
CA VAL A 136 -9.63 -10.46 15.63
C VAL A 136 -9.59 -11.37 14.42
N LYS A 137 -10.18 -12.56 14.55
CA LYS A 137 -10.43 -13.47 13.43
C LYS A 137 -11.92 -13.46 13.13
N GLN A 138 -12.27 -13.16 11.89
CA GLN A 138 -13.66 -13.09 11.44
C GLN A 138 -13.89 -14.09 10.31
N GLU A 139 -15.10 -14.62 10.26
CA GLU A 139 -15.57 -15.39 9.12
C GLU A 139 -15.81 -14.45 7.92
N LYS A 140 -15.68 -14.99 6.70
CA LYS A 140 -15.73 -14.24 5.44
C LYS A 140 -16.92 -13.25 5.36
N THR A 141 -18.10 -13.71 5.76
CA THR A 141 -19.34 -12.88 5.66
C THR A 141 -19.32 -11.71 6.65
N GLU A 142 -18.79 -11.91 7.86
CA GLU A 142 -18.69 -10.85 8.88
C GLU A 142 -17.62 -9.84 8.52
N GLY A 143 -16.43 -10.31 8.11
CA GLY A 143 -15.34 -9.44 7.71
C GLY A 143 -15.68 -8.57 6.48
N VAL A 144 -16.40 -9.12 5.50
CA VAL A 144 -16.87 -8.33 4.35
C VAL A 144 -17.90 -7.28 4.76
N LYS A 145 -18.80 -7.59 5.69
CA LYS A 145 -19.78 -6.61 6.20
C LYS A 145 -19.09 -5.46 6.91
N GLU A 146 -18.12 -5.73 7.78
CA GLU A 146 -17.36 -4.71 8.49
C GLU A 146 -16.56 -3.81 7.53
N LEU A 147 -15.88 -4.39 6.54
CA LEU A 147 -15.18 -3.63 5.50
C LEU A 147 -16.09 -2.71 4.68
N LEU A 148 -17.34 -3.10 4.48
CA LEU A 148 -18.32 -2.32 3.72
C LEU A 148 -19.08 -1.30 4.58
N SER A 149 -19.20 -1.52 5.90
CA SER A 149 -19.91 -0.61 6.82
C SER A 149 -19.08 0.62 7.17
N GLY A 150 -17.76 0.53 7.04
CA GLY A 150 -16.85 1.62 7.42
C GLY A 150 -16.77 1.86 8.94
N GLU A 151 -17.22 0.91 9.76
CA GLU A 151 -17.15 0.96 11.22
C GLU A 151 -15.80 0.48 11.76
#